data_f0f6a2ef4fea0be6c2bead8e76b22557
#
_entry.id   f0f6a2ef4fea0be6c2bead8e76b22557
#
_cell.length_a   1.000
_cell.length_b   1.000
_cell.length_c   1.000
_cell.angle_alpha   90.00
_cell.angle_beta   90.00
_cell.angle_gamma   90.00
#
_symmetry.space_group_name_H-M   'P 1'
#
loop_
_entity.id
_entity.type
_entity.pdbx_description
1 polymer ?
#
loop_
_entity_poly.entity_id
_entity_poly.type
_entity_poly.pdbx_seq_one_letter_code
_entity_poly.pdbx_strand_id
1 'polypeptide(L)'
;MWTGPHSEISSRRFILQFHDYISKILELRRTNVVSTETSHERTGFVWFHLQHDDAGRVVVLPGPRRRCSAHRGNLPQSSINPHNIDNSSVRSASDLSFSPRHPRFLSLKTRDSLVKAAASGLVAPQGLIAHGRGEAFDYVIGERTMPAASVATLAAAALLLKAEWPVISVNGNAAALTGKEIVSLASIVSASIEVNLFHRTLEREKLIARLLKSFGAKEVLGVGSAASRTIRGISSSRANVEPNGIGKADVVLIPLEDGDRAQALEHDGKSVIAIDLNPLSRTSQVASVTIVDNVVRAIPALIRSSRKMKELPKSQLEKYISRFNNERNLANAVEQIVQYLQGWMEN
;
A
#
# COMPACT_ATOMS: atom_id res chain seq x y z
N MET A 1 46.07 0.71 16.64
CA MET A 1 46.26 -0.62 16.07
C MET A 1 45.29 -1.58 16.75
N TRP A 2 44.20 -1.94 16.08
CA TRP A 2 43.54 -3.24 16.17
C TRP A 2 42.45 -3.25 15.11
N THR A 3 42.80 -3.87 13.98
CA THR A 3 41.85 -4.21 12.90
C THR A 3 41.43 -5.66 13.12
N GLY A 4 40.14 -5.93 13.26
CA GLY A 4 39.59 -7.28 13.36
C GLY A 4 38.52 -7.52 12.25
N PRO A 5 38.64 -8.59 11.47
CA PRO A 5 37.76 -8.87 10.31
C PRO A 5 36.60 -9.77 10.73
N HIS A 6 35.47 -9.20 11.15
CA HIS A 6 34.29 -10.00 11.50
C HIS A 6 32.98 -9.66 10.76
N SER A 7 32.99 -8.73 9.81
CA SER A 7 31.74 -8.33 9.10
C SER A 7 31.49 -9.01 7.76
N GLU A 8 32.50 -9.54 7.09
CA GLU A 8 32.35 -10.18 5.76
C GLU A 8 31.91 -11.65 5.79
N ILE A 9 32.22 -12.37 6.88
CA ILE A 9 31.91 -13.80 6.98
C ILE A 9 30.43 -14.05 7.24
N SER A 10 29.74 -13.12 7.90
CA SER A 10 28.30 -13.23 8.20
C SER A 10 27.44 -13.12 6.93
N SER A 11 27.76 -12.19 6.04
CA SER A 11 26.97 -11.95 4.82
C SER A 11 27.09 -13.09 3.80
N ARG A 12 28.28 -13.67 3.64
CA ARG A 12 28.49 -14.82 2.73
C ARG A 12 27.78 -16.10 3.21
N ARG A 13 27.73 -16.33 4.52
CA ARG A 13 27.02 -17.48 5.09
C ARG A 13 25.51 -17.39 4.91
N PHE A 14 24.95 -16.17 5.03
CA PHE A 14 23.53 -15.93 4.82
C PHE A 14 23.12 -16.11 3.34
N ILE A 15 23.93 -15.60 2.42
CA ILE A 15 23.68 -15.76 0.97
C ILE A 15 23.76 -17.25 0.58
N LEU A 16 24.69 -18.02 1.12
CA LEU A 16 24.82 -19.45 0.84
C LEU A 16 23.64 -20.25 1.43
N GLN A 17 23.17 -19.93 2.63
CA GLN A 17 21.99 -20.57 3.22
C GLN A 17 20.70 -20.23 2.46
N PHE A 18 20.55 -18.99 2.01
CA PHE A 18 19.40 -18.56 1.19
C PHE A 18 19.41 -19.24 -0.18
N HIS A 19 20.58 -19.35 -0.80
CA HIS A 19 20.75 -20.07 -2.07
C HIS A 19 20.43 -21.57 -1.94
N ASP A 20 20.83 -22.19 -0.85
CA ASP A 20 20.55 -23.61 -0.56
C ASP A 20 19.05 -23.83 -0.28
N TYR A 21 18.40 -22.89 0.42
CA TYR A 21 16.95 -22.91 0.67
C TYR A 21 16.13 -22.73 -0.62
N ILE A 22 16.52 -21.78 -1.48
CA ILE A 22 15.89 -21.60 -2.79
C ILE A 22 16.11 -22.81 -3.70
N SER A 23 17.30 -23.39 -3.69
CA SER A 23 17.61 -24.63 -4.42
C SER A 23 16.74 -25.80 -3.98
N LYS A 24 16.52 -25.96 -2.68
CA LYS A 24 15.59 -26.98 -2.13
C LYS A 24 14.14 -26.74 -2.52
N ILE A 25 13.68 -25.47 -2.53
CA ILE A 25 12.32 -25.13 -3.01
C ILE A 25 12.19 -25.42 -4.52
N LEU A 26 13.21 -25.15 -5.30
CA LEU A 26 13.22 -25.44 -6.72
C LEU A 26 13.31 -26.96 -7.01
N GLU A 27 13.98 -27.71 -6.16
CA GLU A 27 14.00 -29.20 -6.22
C GLU A 27 12.65 -29.80 -5.88
N LEU A 28 11.94 -29.29 -4.86
CA LEU A 28 10.57 -29.68 -4.50
C LEU A 28 9.54 -29.35 -5.60
N ARG A 29 9.83 -28.34 -6.45
CA ARG A 29 9.00 -28.02 -7.63
C ARG A 29 9.25 -28.92 -8.84
N ARG A 30 10.33 -29.67 -8.89
CA ARG A 30 10.61 -30.64 -9.97
C ARG A 30 9.71 -31.88 -9.95
N THR A 31 8.95 -32.09 -8.86
CA THR A 31 8.07 -33.26 -8.71
C THR A 31 6.57 -32.94 -8.77
N ASN A 32 6.17 -31.67 -8.91
CA ASN A 32 4.76 -31.29 -8.97
C ASN A 32 4.40 -30.62 -10.30
N VAL A 33 3.54 -31.27 -11.06
CA VAL A 33 2.86 -30.72 -12.24
C VAL A 33 1.93 -29.60 -11.80
N VAL A 34 2.25 -28.35 -12.12
CA VAL A 34 1.36 -27.19 -11.90
C VAL A 34 0.58 -26.93 -13.18
N SER A 35 -0.74 -27.18 -13.15
CA SER A 35 -1.66 -26.77 -14.21
C SER A 35 -2.15 -25.34 -13.93
N THR A 36 -1.91 -24.42 -14.85
CA THR A 36 -2.49 -23.08 -14.83
C THR A 36 -3.57 -22.95 -15.90
N GLU A 37 -4.78 -22.54 -15.49
CA GLU A 37 -5.86 -22.17 -16.40
C GLU A 37 -5.73 -20.72 -16.81
N THR A 38 -5.66 -20.45 -18.12
CA THR A 38 -5.85 -19.10 -18.69
C THR A 38 -7.09 -19.11 -19.55
N SER A 39 -8.07 -18.27 -19.23
CA SER A 39 -9.27 -18.06 -20.05
C SER A 39 -9.04 -16.98 -21.09
N HIS A 40 -9.22 -17.30 -22.34
CA HIS A 40 -9.45 -16.34 -23.41
C HIS A 40 -10.66 -16.71 -24.23
N GLU A 41 -11.38 -15.69 -24.66
CA GLU A 41 -12.68 -15.63 -25.31
C GLU A 41 -13.05 -16.77 -26.29
N ARG A 42 -14.28 -17.25 -26.11
CA ARG A 42 -15.19 -17.84 -27.12
C ARG A 42 -14.75 -19.07 -27.90
N THR A 43 -13.90 -19.97 -27.46
CA THR A 43 -13.91 -21.35 -28.01
C THR A 43 -12.91 -22.25 -27.30
N GLY A 44 -13.39 -23.04 -26.34
CA GLY A 44 -12.70 -24.26 -25.90
C GLY A 44 -11.43 -24.04 -25.05
N PHE A 45 -11.37 -24.73 -23.94
CA PHE A 45 -10.18 -24.82 -23.10
C PHE A 45 -9.02 -25.44 -23.88
N VAL A 46 -7.88 -24.78 -23.90
CA VAL A 46 -6.63 -25.32 -24.44
C VAL A 46 -5.71 -25.61 -23.27
N TRP A 47 -5.38 -26.89 -23.08
CA TRP A 47 -4.41 -27.33 -22.11
C TRP A 47 -3.00 -27.23 -22.69
N PHE A 48 -2.07 -26.71 -21.93
CA PHE A 48 -0.64 -26.72 -22.28
C PHE A 48 0.12 -27.57 -21.27
N HIS A 49 0.98 -28.44 -21.75
CA HIS A 49 1.95 -29.16 -20.93
C HIS A 49 3.29 -28.45 -20.98
N LEU A 50 3.87 -28.18 -19.81
CA LEU A 50 5.22 -27.71 -19.69
C LEU A 50 6.13 -28.91 -19.46
N GLN A 51 7.06 -29.18 -20.39
CA GLN A 51 8.10 -30.18 -20.24
C GLN A 51 9.47 -29.52 -20.39
N HIS A 52 10.48 -30.08 -19.72
CA HIS A 52 11.86 -29.71 -19.97
C HIS A 52 12.43 -30.65 -21.07
N ASP A 53 13.12 -30.08 -22.03
CA ASP A 53 13.93 -30.87 -22.99
C ASP A 53 15.23 -31.36 -22.35
N ASP A 54 15.95 -32.23 -23.03
CA ASP A 54 17.21 -32.81 -22.53
C ASP A 54 18.32 -31.76 -22.30
N ALA A 55 18.10 -30.54 -22.75
CA ALA A 55 18.97 -29.38 -22.50
C ALA A 55 18.48 -28.49 -21.35
N GLY A 56 17.44 -28.91 -20.62
CA GLY A 56 16.86 -28.19 -19.47
C GLY A 56 16.01 -26.96 -19.85
N ARG A 57 15.61 -26.78 -21.12
CA ARG A 57 14.77 -25.67 -21.58
C ARG A 57 13.29 -26.02 -21.43
N VAL A 58 12.48 -25.07 -20.98
CA VAL A 58 11.04 -25.24 -20.88
C VAL A 58 10.40 -25.23 -22.27
N VAL A 59 9.76 -26.33 -22.65
CA VAL A 59 9.01 -26.47 -23.91
C VAL A 59 7.52 -26.52 -23.58
N VAL A 60 6.74 -25.69 -24.24
CA VAL A 60 5.28 -25.63 -24.10
C VAL A 60 4.65 -26.50 -25.19
N LEU A 61 4.06 -27.62 -24.81
CA LEU A 61 3.39 -28.53 -25.76
C LEU A 61 1.88 -28.35 -25.66
N PRO A 62 1.15 -28.27 -26.82
CA PRO A 62 -0.30 -28.25 -26.80
C PRO A 62 -0.85 -29.60 -26.34
N GLY A 63 -1.71 -29.59 -25.33
CA GLY A 63 -2.38 -30.80 -24.84
C GLY A 63 -3.41 -31.34 -25.84
N PRO A 64 -3.84 -32.62 -25.70
CA PRO A 64 -4.77 -33.24 -26.62
C PRO A 64 -6.15 -32.53 -26.57
N ARG A 65 -6.64 -32.15 -27.75
CA ARG A 65 -7.97 -31.57 -27.93
C ARG A 65 -9.05 -32.63 -27.61
N ARG A 66 -9.64 -32.58 -26.43
CA ARG A 66 -10.85 -33.35 -26.16
C ARG A 66 -12.05 -32.59 -26.74
N ARG A 67 -12.72 -33.22 -27.71
CA ARG A 67 -14.05 -32.77 -28.16
C ARG A 67 -15.02 -33.06 -27.01
N CYS A 68 -15.52 -32.04 -26.33
CA CYS A 68 -16.71 -32.18 -25.51
C CYS A 68 -17.91 -32.39 -26.43
N SER A 69 -18.49 -33.58 -26.41
CA SER A 69 -19.82 -33.82 -26.98
C SER A 69 -20.84 -33.03 -26.16
N ALA A 70 -21.43 -32.03 -26.81
CA ALA A 70 -22.49 -31.23 -26.20
C ALA A 70 -23.74 -32.12 -25.97
N HIS A 71 -23.94 -32.56 -24.75
CA HIS A 71 -25.27 -32.96 -24.32
C HIS A 71 -26.12 -31.69 -24.21
N ARG A 72 -27.01 -31.52 -25.18
CA ARG A 72 -28.09 -30.52 -25.10
C ARG A 72 -29.10 -30.99 -24.05
N GLY A 73 -28.84 -30.69 -22.80
CA GLY A 73 -29.84 -30.63 -21.76
C GLY A 73 -30.48 -29.25 -21.81
N ASN A 74 -31.78 -29.16 -22.01
CA ASN A 74 -32.56 -27.93 -21.90
C ASN A 74 -32.44 -27.40 -20.47
N LEU A 75 -31.54 -26.42 -20.26
CA LEU A 75 -31.60 -25.56 -19.10
C LEU A 75 -32.66 -24.49 -19.35
N PRO A 76 -33.59 -24.24 -18.41
CA PRO A 76 -34.56 -23.15 -18.58
C PRO A 76 -33.77 -21.84 -18.69
N GLN A 77 -34.02 -21.11 -19.77
CA GLN A 77 -33.56 -19.73 -19.91
C GLN A 77 -34.33 -18.88 -18.89
N SER A 78 -33.80 -18.77 -17.68
CA SER A 78 -34.16 -17.65 -16.81
C SER A 78 -33.48 -16.41 -17.39
N SER A 79 -34.24 -15.61 -18.12
CA SER A 79 -33.86 -14.25 -18.51
C SER A 79 -33.65 -13.45 -17.24
N ILE A 80 -32.41 -13.32 -16.80
CA ILE A 80 -32.03 -12.35 -15.78
C ILE A 80 -32.15 -10.97 -16.44
N ASN A 81 -33.27 -10.33 -16.18
CA ASN A 81 -33.53 -8.96 -16.60
C ASN A 81 -32.61 -8.04 -15.79
N PRO A 82 -31.59 -7.37 -16.38
CA PRO A 82 -30.64 -6.55 -15.63
C PRO A 82 -31.29 -5.34 -14.92
N HIS A 83 -32.58 -5.08 -15.16
CA HIS A 83 -33.32 -4.00 -14.52
C HIS A 83 -34.12 -4.41 -13.28
N ASN A 84 -34.09 -5.68 -12.88
CA ASN A 84 -34.86 -6.17 -11.74
C ASN A 84 -33.93 -6.83 -10.69
N ILE A 85 -32.81 -6.17 -10.35
CA ILE A 85 -32.12 -6.44 -9.10
C ILE A 85 -32.92 -5.67 -8.04
N ASP A 86 -33.77 -6.39 -7.34
CA ASP A 86 -34.48 -5.87 -6.17
C ASP A 86 -33.42 -5.47 -5.11
N ASN A 87 -33.13 -4.16 -5.08
CA ASN A 87 -32.21 -3.57 -4.10
C ASN A 87 -32.75 -3.65 -2.66
N SER A 88 -33.97 -4.16 -2.44
CA SER A 88 -34.57 -4.28 -1.11
C SER A 88 -33.97 -5.41 -0.27
N SER A 89 -33.29 -6.38 -0.89
CA SER A 89 -32.65 -7.50 -0.17
C SER A 89 -31.16 -7.28 0.15
N VAL A 90 -30.53 -6.24 -0.38
CA VAL A 90 -29.22 -5.80 0.10
C VAL A 90 -29.45 -5.14 1.46
N ARG A 91 -29.39 -5.94 2.54
CA ARG A 91 -29.34 -5.40 3.90
C ARG A 91 -28.34 -4.26 3.88
N SER A 92 -28.80 -3.05 4.22
CA SER A 92 -27.95 -1.87 4.27
C SER A 92 -26.72 -2.24 5.09
N ALA A 93 -25.52 -2.01 4.52
CA ALA A 93 -24.24 -2.29 5.18
C ALA A 93 -24.09 -1.52 6.51
N SER A 94 -25.14 -0.84 6.97
CA SER A 94 -25.20 -0.01 8.17
C SER A 94 -25.30 -0.78 9.48
N ASP A 95 -25.56 -2.10 9.49
CA ASP A 95 -25.91 -2.83 10.72
C ASP A 95 -24.93 -3.93 11.15
N LEU A 96 -23.71 -3.98 10.61
CA LEU A 96 -22.69 -4.86 11.15
C LEU A 96 -22.05 -4.22 12.41
N SER A 97 -22.73 -4.31 13.54
CA SER A 97 -22.16 -3.93 14.83
C SER A 97 -21.19 -5.01 15.30
N PHE A 98 -19.91 -4.88 14.93
CA PHE A 98 -18.87 -5.75 15.46
C PHE A 98 -18.59 -5.40 16.91
N SER A 99 -18.57 -6.42 17.80
CA SER A 99 -18.11 -6.20 19.17
C SER A 99 -16.67 -5.65 19.17
N PRO A 100 -16.38 -4.58 19.92
CA PRO A 100 -15.00 -4.09 20.10
C PRO A 100 -14.03 -5.14 20.65
N ARG A 101 -14.57 -6.22 21.27
CA ARG A 101 -13.78 -7.35 21.78
C ARG A 101 -13.50 -8.41 20.72
N HIS A 102 -14.04 -8.27 19.50
CA HIS A 102 -13.80 -9.24 18.44
C HIS A 102 -12.30 -9.19 18.01
N PRO A 103 -11.59 -10.33 17.91
CA PRO A 103 -10.16 -10.35 17.56
C PRO A 103 -9.86 -9.58 16.26
N ARG A 104 -10.75 -9.64 15.29
CA ARG A 104 -10.64 -8.95 14.00
C ARG A 104 -11.41 -7.62 13.94
N PHE A 105 -11.70 -6.99 15.08
CA PHE A 105 -12.52 -5.77 15.11
C PHE A 105 -11.99 -4.66 14.20
N LEU A 106 -10.67 -4.40 14.27
CA LEU A 106 -10.05 -3.34 13.49
C LEU A 106 -10.11 -3.62 11.98
N SER A 107 -9.77 -4.83 11.57
CA SER A 107 -9.82 -5.27 10.17
C SER A 107 -11.24 -5.18 9.61
N LEU A 108 -12.24 -5.71 10.34
CA LEU A 108 -13.64 -5.68 9.93
C LEU A 108 -14.18 -4.25 9.84
N LYS A 109 -13.87 -3.40 10.81
CA LYS A 109 -14.25 -1.97 10.81
C LYS A 109 -13.62 -1.23 9.62
N THR A 110 -12.36 -1.50 9.32
CA THR A 110 -11.65 -0.91 8.19
C THR A 110 -12.28 -1.29 6.86
N ARG A 111 -12.61 -2.57 6.68
CA ARG A 111 -13.34 -3.07 5.48
C ARG A 111 -14.70 -2.41 5.32
N ASP A 112 -15.51 -2.37 6.40
CA ASP A 112 -16.83 -1.73 6.37
C ASP A 112 -16.75 -0.25 6.00
N SER A 113 -15.78 0.48 6.58
CA SER A 113 -15.54 1.89 6.25
C SER A 113 -15.22 2.09 4.77
N LEU A 114 -14.39 1.22 4.18
CA LEU A 114 -14.04 1.30 2.76
C LEU A 114 -15.18 0.92 1.84
N VAL A 115 -15.97 -0.09 2.19
CA VAL A 115 -17.17 -0.49 1.42
C VAL A 115 -18.18 0.65 1.39
N LYS A 116 -18.45 1.28 2.54
CA LYS A 116 -19.33 2.48 2.63
C LYS A 116 -18.78 3.65 1.82
N ALA A 117 -17.47 3.88 1.91
CA ALA A 117 -16.81 4.93 1.14
C ALA A 117 -16.81 4.67 -0.37
N ALA A 118 -16.74 3.40 -0.80
CA ALA A 118 -16.88 3.03 -2.20
C ALA A 118 -18.32 3.23 -2.70
N ALA A 119 -19.32 2.83 -1.91
CA ALA A 119 -20.73 3.05 -2.22
C ALA A 119 -21.08 4.54 -2.35
N SER A 120 -20.43 5.42 -1.58
CA SER A 120 -20.61 6.88 -1.68
C SER A 120 -19.79 7.55 -2.80
N GLY A 121 -18.99 6.79 -3.55
CA GLY A 121 -18.11 7.30 -4.61
C GLY A 121 -16.82 7.96 -4.13
N LEU A 122 -16.54 7.95 -2.82
CA LEU A 122 -15.29 8.50 -2.25
C LEU A 122 -14.09 7.62 -2.61
N VAL A 123 -14.24 6.30 -2.54
CA VAL A 123 -13.22 5.30 -2.88
C VAL A 123 -13.55 4.66 -4.23
N ALA A 124 -12.56 4.56 -5.13
CA ALA A 124 -12.73 3.82 -6.39
C ALA A 124 -12.73 2.31 -6.13
N PRO A 125 -13.39 1.48 -6.96
CA PRO A 125 -13.36 0.02 -6.83
C PRO A 125 -11.93 -0.56 -6.75
N GLN A 126 -10.99 0.00 -7.50
CA GLN A 126 -9.58 -0.38 -7.45
C GLN A 126 -8.94 -0.12 -6.08
N GLY A 127 -9.45 0.86 -5.33
CA GLY A 127 -9.03 1.13 -3.96
C GLY A 127 -9.36 -0.02 -3.00
N LEU A 128 -10.47 -0.74 -3.21
CA LEU A 128 -10.83 -1.94 -2.44
C LEU A 128 -9.85 -3.09 -2.72
N ILE A 129 -9.45 -3.27 -3.98
CA ILE A 129 -8.46 -4.28 -4.38
C ILE A 129 -7.10 -3.97 -3.75
N ALA A 130 -6.66 -2.71 -3.82
CA ALA A 130 -5.42 -2.26 -3.22
C ALA A 130 -5.42 -2.46 -1.69
N HIS A 131 -6.54 -2.19 -1.01
CA HIS A 131 -6.70 -2.44 0.42
C HIS A 131 -6.56 -3.92 0.76
N GLY A 132 -7.28 -4.81 0.05
CA GLY A 132 -7.20 -6.27 0.32
C GLY A 132 -5.78 -6.82 0.13
N ARG A 133 -5.05 -6.32 -0.87
CA ARG A 133 -3.65 -6.65 -1.08
C ARG A 133 -2.75 -6.17 0.08
N GLY A 134 -2.99 -4.95 0.59
CA GLY A 134 -2.29 -4.43 1.77
C GLY A 134 -2.66 -5.19 3.04
N GLU A 135 -3.92 -5.56 3.24
CA GLU A 135 -4.39 -6.34 4.38
C GLU A 135 -3.69 -7.70 4.48
N ALA A 136 -3.39 -8.35 3.34
CA ALA A 136 -2.61 -9.58 3.34
C ALA A 136 -1.21 -9.39 3.96
N PHE A 137 -0.55 -8.26 3.68
CA PHE A 137 0.70 -7.89 4.35
C PHE A 137 0.51 -7.58 5.83
N ASP A 138 -0.63 -6.99 6.23
CA ASP A 138 -0.90 -6.70 7.64
C ASP A 138 -0.97 -7.99 8.47
N TYR A 139 -1.52 -9.08 7.92
CA TYR A 139 -1.45 -10.40 8.57
C TYR A 139 -0.02 -10.90 8.71
N VAL A 140 0.79 -10.73 7.68
CA VAL A 140 2.20 -11.18 7.66
C VAL A 140 3.05 -10.44 8.70
N ILE A 141 2.73 -9.19 9.02
CA ILE A 141 3.38 -8.42 10.09
C ILE A 141 2.72 -8.60 11.46
N GLY A 142 1.67 -9.44 11.55
CA GLY A 142 0.95 -9.74 12.79
C GLY A 142 -0.02 -8.66 13.26
N GLU A 143 -0.59 -7.86 12.33
CA GLU A 143 -1.58 -6.79 12.60
C GLU A 143 -1.13 -5.80 13.69
N ARG A 144 0.17 -5.52 13.76
CA ARG A 144 0.80 -4.68 14.79
C ARG A 144 1.84 -3.74 14.20
N THR A 145 2.14 -2.67 14.93
CA THR A 145 3.26 -1.78 14.60
C THR A 145 4.59 -2.45 15.00
N MET A 146 5.45 -2.71 14.03
CA MET A 146 6.77 -3.29 14.26
C MET A 146 7.77 -2.24 14.80
N PRO A 147 8.86 -2.68 15.49
CA PRO A 147 9.93 -1.76 15.92
C PRO A 147 10.50 -0.91 14.79
N ALA A 148 10.73 -1.48 13.59
CA ALA A 148 11.20 -0.75 12.42
C ALA A 148 10.23 0.38 12.01
N ALA A 149 8.91 0.13 12.06
CA ALA A 149 7.90 1.15 11.79
C ALA A 149 7.92 2.27 12.84
N SER A 150 8.20 1.96 14.10
CA SER A 150 8.32 2.95 15.17
C SER A 150 9.53 3.86 14.96
N VAL A 151 10.67 3.33 14.54
CA VAL A 151 11.88 4.09 14.19
C VAL A 151 11.59 5.02 12.99
N ALA A 152 10.98 4.50 11.93
CA ALA A 152 10.59 5.30 10.76
C ALA A 152 9.59 6.42 11.13
N THR A 153 8.65 6.14 12.04
CA THR A 153 7.68 7.14 12.51
C THR A 153 8.34 8.34 13.19
N LEU A 154 9.41 8.11 13.97
CA LEU A 154 10.17 9.20 14.60
C LEU A 154 10.93 10.05 13.56
N ALA A 155 11.57 9.39 12.58
CA ALA A 155 12.24 10.09 11.49
C ALA A 155 11.27 10.89 10.63
N ALA A 156 10.11 10.31 10.28
CA ALA A 156 9.04 10.95 9.53
C ALA A 156 8.45 12.16 10.28
N ALA A 157 8.21 12.04 11.59
CA ALA A 157 7.72 13.15 12.42
C ALA A 157 8.73 14.30 12.46
N ALA A 158 10.03 13.99 12.63
CA ALA A 158 11.10 14.99 12.61
C ALA A 158 11.20 15.70 11.25
N LEU A 159 11.10 14.94 10.16
CA LEU A 159 11.15 15.46 8.80
C LEU A 159 9.98 16.42 8.52
N LEU A 160 8.75 16.02 8.89
CA LEU A 160 7.55 16.86 8.75
C LEU A 160 7.65 18.16 9.58
N LEU A 161 8.16 18.08 10.81
CA LEU A 161 8.28 19.24 11.71
C LEU A 161 9.41 20.20 11.29
N LYS A 162 10.41 19.70 10.58
CA LYS A 162 11.53 20.51 10.08
C LYS A 162 11.22 21.15 8.73
N ALA A 163 10.31 20.56 7.96
CA ALA A 163 9.96 21.00 6.62
C ALA A 163 9.50 22.47 6.58
N GLU A 164 9.83 23.17 5.49
CA GLU A 164 9.31 24.51 5.21
C GLU A 164 7.91 24.46 4.60
N TRP A 165 7.69 23.50 3.72
CA TRP A 165 6.45 23.30 2.97
C TRP A 165 5.99 21.87 2.99
N PRO A 166 5.64 21.32 4.17
CA PRO A 166 5.15 19.94 4.27
C PRO A 166 3.76 19.82 3.65
N VAL A 167 3.55 18.75 2.88
CA VAL A 167 2.25 18.44 2.28
C VAL A 167 1.85 17.00 2.57
N ILE A 168 0.60 16.79 2.94
CA ILE A 168 -0.02 15.47 3.05
C ILE A 168 -0.86 15.23 1.80
N SER A 169 -0.43 14.29 0.97
CA SER A 169 -1.16 13.86 -0.21
C SER A 169 -2.25 12.86 0.16
N VAL A 170 -3.50 13.17 -0.17
CA VAL A 170 -4.66 12.37 0.26
C VAL A 170 -5.35 11.73 -0.94
N ASN A 171 -5.48 10.41 -0.92
CA ASN A 171 -6.33 9.65 -1.82
C ASN A 171 -7.62 9.19 -1.14
N GLY A 172 -8.53 8.52 -1.89
CA GLY A 172 -9.83 8.10 -1.37
C GLY A 172 -9.73 7.16 -0.17
N ASN A 173 -8.82 6.17 -0.21
CA ASN A 173 -8.63 5.22 0.89
C ASN A 173 -8.10 5.91 2.15
N ALA A 174 -7.10 6.77 2.01
CA ALA A 174 -6.53 7.52 3.13
C ALA A 174 -7.57 8.45 3.76
N ALA A 175 -8.39 9.15 2.94
CA ALA A 175 -9.48 10.00 3.42
C ALA A 175 -10.54 9.20 4.17
N ALA A 176 -10.95 8.03 3.65
CA ALA A 176 -11.96 7.18 4.26
C ALA A 176 -11.51 6.56 5.59
N LEU A 177 -10.24 6.18 5.69
CA LEU A 177 -9.71 5.45 6.84
C LEU A 177 -9.17 6.35 7.94
N THR A 178 -8.55 7.47 7.57
CA THR A 178 -7.79 8.32 8.50
C THR A 178 -7.96 9.82 8.23
N GLY A 179 -9.04 10.23 7.57
CA GLY A 179 -9.24 11.63 7.18
C GLY A 179 -9.21 12.61 8.35
N LYS A 180 -9.84 12.24 9.48
CA LYS A 180 -9.84 13.06 10.71
C LYS A 180 -8.44 13.18 11.31
N GLU A 181 -7.72 12.07 11.37
CA GLU A 181 -6.35 11.98 11.88
C GLU A 181 -5.37 12.75 10.96
N ILE A 182 -5.55 12.67 9.63
CA ILE A 182 -4.77 13.46 8.66
C ILE A 182 -4.94 14.96 8.91
N VAL A 183 -6.17 15.44 9.11
CA VAL A 183 -6.44 16.85 9.42
C VAL A 183 -5.77 17.25 10.75
N SER A 184 -5.83 16.39 11.76
CA SER A 184 -5.14 16.62 13.05
C SER A 184 -3.61 16.67 12.86
N LEU A 185 -3.02 15.73 12.10
CA LEU A 185 -1.58 15.71 11.81
C LEU A 185 -1.17 16.98 11.08
N ALA A 186 -1.88 17.35 10.03
CA ALA A 186 -1.62 18.56 9.24
C ALA A 186 -1.58 19.82 10.11
N SER A 187 -2.52 19.95 11.05
CA SER A 187 -2.54 21.07 12.00
C SER A 187 -1.33 21.09 12.95
N ILE A 188 -0.82 19.92 13.36
CA ILE A 188 0.32 19.82 14.28
C ILE A 188 1.62 20.20 13.59
N VAL A 189 1.84 19.69 12.38
CA VAL A 189 3.08 19.89 11.61
C VAL A 189 3.00 21.05 10.62
N SER A 190 1.91 21.83 10.65
CA SER A 190 1.66 22.97 9.74
C SER A 190 1.68 22.58 8.25
N ALA A 191 1.25 21.34 7.94
CA ALA A 191 1.21 20.84 6.57
C ALA A 191 -0.04 21.28 5.82
N SER A 192 0.09 21.52 4.52
CA SER A 192 -1.04 21.60 3.60
C SER A 192 -1.58 20.21 3.30
N ILE A 193 -2.88 20.13 2.96
CA ILE A 193 -3.52 18.88 2.54
C ILE A 193 -3.88 19.01 1.07
N GLU A 194 -3.40 18.07 0.24
CA GLU A 194 -3.72 18.04 -1.19
C GLU A 194 -4.38 16.73 -1.60
N VAL A 195 -5.53 16.82 -2.26
CA VAL A 195 -6.19 15.66 -2.86
C VAL A 195 -5.47 15.28 -4.14
N ASN A 196 -5.02 14.02 -4.23
CA ASN A 196 -4.38 13.51 -5.42
C ASN A 196 -4.82 12.07 -5.69
N LEU A 197 -5.45 11.85 -6.85
CA LEU A 197 -6.15 10.60 -7.16
C LEU A 197 -5.59 9.97 -8.43
N PHE A 198 -5.45 8.63 -8.42
CA PHE A 198 -5.14 7.85 -9.62
C PHE A 198 -6.33 7.86 -10.61
N HIS A 199 -7.50 7.45 -10.13
CA HIS A 199 -8.77 7.56 -10.90
C HIS A 199 -9.43 8.90 -10.56
N ARG A 200 -8.92 9.96 -11.19
CA ARG A 200 -9.29 11.34 -10.90
C ARG A 200 -10.62 11.68 -11.54
N THR A 201 -11.59 12.16 -10.75
CA THR A 201 -12.79 12.86 -11.21
C THR A 201 -13.08 14.04 -10.30
N LEU A 202 -13.64 15.10 -10.85
CA LEU A 202 -13.94 16.32 -10.10
C LEU A 202 -14.94 16.06 -8.94
N GLU A 203 -15.88 15.14 -9.15
CA GLU A 203 -16.86 14.74 -8.13
C GLU A 203 -16.17 14.10 -6.94
N ARG A 204 -15.23 13.19 -7.18
CA ARG A 204 -14.47 12.51 -6.11
C ARG A 204 -13.54 13.48 -5.37
N GLU A 205 -12.87 14.38 -6.08
CA GLU A 205 -12.06 15.42 -5.46
C GLU A 205 -12.90 16.28 -4.52
N LYS A 206 -14.06 16.75 -5.00
CA LYS A 206 -15.00 17.54 -4.19
C LYS A 206 -15.57 16.73 -3.01
N LEU A 207 -15.83 15.44 -3.15
CA LEU A 207 -16.28 14.58 -2.06
C LEU A 207 -15.22 14.47 -0.98
N ILE A 208 -13.99 14.17 -1.35
CA ILE A 208 -12.86 14.06 -0.41
C ILE A 208 -12.60 15.41 0.27
N ALA A 209 -12.58 16.51 -0.49
CA ALA A 209 -12.36 17.84 0.06
C ALA A 209 -13.46 18.23 1.07
N ARG A 210 -14.73 17.94 0.77
CA ARG A 210 -15.85 18.16 1.70
C ARG A 210 -15.70 17.34 2.97
N LEU A 211 -15.32 16.07 2.86
CA LEU A 211 -15.07 15.19 4.01
C LEU A 211 -13.95 15.76 4.89
N LEU A 212 -12.82 16.13 4.31
CA LEU A 212 -11.69 16.68 5.08
C LEU A 212 -12.05 18.03 5.74
N LYS A 213 -12.81 18.88 5.05
CA LYS A 213 -13.34 20.13 5.62
C LYS A 213 -14.30 19.87 6.77
N SER A 214 -15.14 18.84 6.70
CA SER A 214 -16.03 18.46 7.82
C SER A 214 -15.27 17.99 9.07
N PHE A 215 -14.01 17.56 8.91
CA PHE A 215 -13.09 17.25 10.01
C PHE A 215 -12.27 18.46 10.49
N GLY A 216 -12.50 19.64 9.91
CA GLY A 216 -11.86 20.88 10.32
C GLY A 216 -10.66 21.33 9.46
N ALA A 217 -10.43 20.73 8.29
CA ALA A 217 -9.44 21.26 7.34
C ALA A 217 -9.87 22.66 6.86
N LYS A 218 -9.00 23.66 7.08
CA LYS A 218 -9.27 25.05 6.65
C LYS A 218 -9.29 25.16 5.13
N GLU A 219 -8.32 24.53 4.50
CA GLU A 219 -8.12 24.48 3.06
C GLU A 219 -7.79 23.06 2.62
N VAL A 220 -8.21 22.68 1.42
CA VAL A 220 -7.88 21.41 0.79
C VAL A 220 -7.53 21.72 -0.67
N LEU A 221 -6.28 21.48 -1.00
CA LEU A 221 -5.67 21.73 -2.30
C LEU A 221 -5.92 20.58 -3.29
N GLY A 222 -5.59 20.78 -4.57
CA GLY A 222 -5.61 19.75 -5.60
C GLY A 222 -6.98 19.47 -6.20
N VAL A 223 -7.96 20.38 -6.06
CA VAL A 223 -9.33 20.19 -6.55
C VAL A 223 -9.53 20.88 -7.88
N GLY A 224 -9.94 20.13 -8.90
CA GLY A 224 -10.27 20.66 -10.23
C GLY A 224 -9.06 21.29 -10.92
N SER A 225 -9.27 22.49 -11.52
CA SER A 225 -8.26 23.21 -12.28
C SER A 225 -7.11 23.80 -11.43
N ALA A 226 -7.24 23.81 -10.10
CA ALA A 226 -6.17 24.25 -9.20
C ALA A 226 -4.90 23.38 -9.31
N ALA A 227 -5.06 22.09 -9.64
CA ALA A 227 -3.95 21.18 -9.90
C ALA A 227 -3.35 21.41 -11.31
N SER A 228 -2.68 22.53 -11.50
CA SER A 228 -2.22 23.04 -12.79
C SER A 228 -0.74 22.81 -13.09
N ARG A 229 0.07 22.36 -12.11
CA ARG A 229 1.47 21.96 -12.31
C ARG A 229 1.57 20.48 -12.57
N THR A 230 2.41 20.06 -13.52
CA THR A 230 2.66 18.65 -13.84
C THR A 230 4.03 18.22 -13.32
N ILE A 231 4.08 17.16 -12.51
CA ILE A 231 5.32 16.48 -12.11
C ILE A 231 5.74 15.55 -13.26
N ARG A 232 6.98 15.70 -13.71
CA ARG A 232 7.52 14.89 -14.82
C ARG A 232 7.73 13.43 -14.38
N GLY A 233 7.59 12.49 -15.34
CA GLY A 233 7.84 11.07 -15.10
C GLY A 233 6.63 10.28 -14.56
N ILE A 234 5.46 10.91 -14.43
CA ILE A 234 4.21 10.26 -14.02
C ILE A 234 3.27 10.19 -15.23
N SER A 235 2.87 8.99 -15.62
CA SER A 235 1.96 8.78 -16.77
C SER A 235 0.47 8.91 -16.41
N SER A 236 0.12 8.96 -15.13
CA SER A 236 -1.25 9.02 -14.64
C SER A 236 -1.69 10.46 -14.32
N SER A 237 -2.99 10.66 -14.09
CA SER A 237 -3.55 11.95 -13.64
C SER A 237 -2.97 12.47 -12.30
N ARG A 238 -2.24 11.62 -11.57
CA ARG A 238 -1.49 12.01 -10.36
C ARG A 238 -0.31 12.95 -10.64
N ALA A 239 0.12 13.06 -11.91
CA ALA A 239 1.09 14.04 -12.34
C ALA A 239 0.65 15.46 -12.04
N ASN A 240 -0.66 15.72 -12.10
CA ASN A 240 -1.20 17.06 -11.89
C ASN A 240 -1.34 17.37 -10.40
N VAL A 241 -0.63 18.40 -9.96
CA VAL A 241 -0.55 18.87 -8.58
C VAL A 241 -0.82 20.36 -8.50
N GLU A 242 -1.21 20.83 -7.34
CA GLU A 242 -1.38 22.25 -7.13
C GLU A 242 -0.02 22.95 -6.94
N PRO A 243 0.24 24.08 -7.63
CA PRO A 243 1.52 24.78 -7.51
C PRO A 243 1.91 25.16 -6.08
N ASN A 244 0.93 25.64 -5.28
CA ASN A 244 1.11 25.99 -3.86
C ASN A 244 0.98 24.82 -2.89
N GLY A 245 0.71 23.63 -3.40
CA GLY A 245 0.67 22.38 -2.67
C GLY A 245 1.91 21.54 -2.94
N ILE A 246 1.70 20.31 -3.43
CA ILE A 246 2.79 19.38 -3.79
C ILE A 246 3.79 20.03 -4.76
N GLY A 247 3.34 20.94 -5.62
CA GLY A 247 4.22 21.71 -6.51
C GLY A 247 5.36 22.42 -5.78
N LYS A 248 5.10 23.03 -4.64
CA LYS A 248 6.06 23.79 -3.83
C LYS A 248 6.70 22.95 -2.71
N ALA A 249 6.12 21.81 -2.36
CA ALA A 249 6.53 21.02 -1.20
C ALA A 249 8.01 20.65 -1.22
N ASP A 250 8.66 20.69 -0.05
CA ASP A 250 9.96 20.09 0.23
C ASP A 250 9.82 18.69 0.84
N VAL A 251 8.72 18.43 1.57
CA VAL A 251 8.38 17.12 2.15
C VAL A 251 6.95 16.73 1.78
N VAL A 252 6.76 15.53 1.26
CA VAL A 252 5.43 15.00 0.91
C VAL A 252 5.17 13.68 1.63
N LEU A 253 4.12 13.63 2.46
CA LEU A 253 3.61 12.38 3.04
C LEU A 253 2.61 11.75 2.07
N ILE A 254 2.88 10.51 1.65
CA ILE A 254 2.09 9.74 0.66
C ILE A 254 1.61 8.42 1.27
N PRO A 255 0.45 8.36 1.92
CA PRO A 255 -0.12 7.11 2.39
C PRO A 255 -0.75 6.32 1.22
N LEU A 256 -0.45 5.02 1.12
CA LEU A 256 -1.04 4.08 0.15
C LEU A 256 -0.85 4.56 -1.31
N GLU A 257 0.41 4.62 -1.77
CA GLU A 257 0.79 5.28 -3.01
C GLU A 257 1.49 4.37 -4.03
N ASP A 258 1.61 4.87 -5.29
CA ASP A 258 2.32 4.20 -6.39
C ASP A 258 3.82 4.48 -6.35
N GLY A 259 4.63 3.48 -6.72
CA GLY A 259 6.08 3.60 -6.81
C GLY A 259 6.56 4.60 -7.87
N ASP A 260 5.88 4.69 -9.02
CA ASP A 260 6.20 5.67 -10.07
C ASP A 260 6.07 7.10 -9.58
N ARG A 261 5.00 7.38 -8.81
CA ARG A 261 4.79 8.70 -8.25
C ARG A 261 5.77 9.01 -7.12
N ALA A 262 6.04 8.06 -6.23
CA ALA A 262 7.05 8.24 -5.19
C ALA A 262 8.41 8.59 -5.80
N GLN A 263 8.85 7.86 -6.82
CA GLN A 263 10.09 8.11 -7.53
C GLN A 263 10.12 9.48 -8.23
N ALA A 264 9.02 9.86 -8.88
CA ALA A 264 8.94 11.15 -9.57
C ALA A 264 8.99 12.34 -8.60
N LEU A 265 8.41 12.22 -7.41
CA LEU A 265 8.49 13.24 -6.36
C LEU A 265 9.92 13.37 -5.81
N GLU A 266 10.62 12.25 -5.58
CA GLU A 266 12.03 12.26 -5.20
C GLU A 266 12.92 12.92 -6.28
N HIS A 267 12.70 12.59 -7.55
CA HIS A 267 13.41 13.21 -8.66
C HIS A 267 13.08 14.69 -8.82
N ASP A 268 11.91 15.17 -8.41
CA ASP A 268 11.52 16.59 -8.35
C ASP A 268 12.12 17.30 -7.11
N GLY A 269 13.02 16.62 -6.38
CA GLY A 269 13.78 17.17 -5.25
C GLY A 269 13.02 17.21 -3.93
N LYS A 270 11.95 16.46 -3.79
CA LYS A 270 11.13 16.39 -2.59
C LYS A 270 11.54 15.18 -1.73
N SER A 271 11.61 15.34 -0.42
CA SER A 271 11.69 14.20 0.48
C SER A 271 10.33 13.53 0.61
N VAL A 272 10.26 12.23 0.33
CA VAL A 272 9.02 11.46 0.35
C VAL A 272 8.92 10.61 1.61
N ILE A 273 7.82 10.76 2.34
CA ILE A 273 7.46 9.87 3.45
C ILE A 273 6.34 8.96 2.96
N ALA A 274 6.61 7.65 2.89
CA ALA A 274 5.61 6.65 2.50
C ALA A 274 5.03 5.93 3.72
N ILE A 275 3.75 5.58 3.67
CA ILE A 275 3.12 4.59 4.55
C ILE A 275 2.69 3.44 3.65
N ASP A 276 3.38 2.31 3.74
CA ASP A 276 3.15 1.13 2.92
C ASP A 276 3.40 -0.15 3.74
N LEU A 277 2.46 -1.08 3.71
CA LEU A 277 2.57 -2.37 4.41
C LEU A 277 3.59 -3.31 3.78
N ASN A 278 3.95 -3.09 2.50
CA ASN A 278 4.89 -3.94 1.78
C ASN A 278 6.30 -3.30 1.76
N PRO A 279 7.26 -3.79 2.57
CA PRO A 279 8.63 -3.26 2.57
C PRO A 279 9.37 -3.50 1.25
N LEU A 280 8.88 -4.42 0.41
CA LEU A 280 9.48 -4.76 -0.88
C LEU A 280 8.86 -3.98 -2.03
N SER A 281 7.88 -3.12 -1.77
CA SER A 281 7.26 -2.30 -2.82
C SER A 281 8.24 -1.28 -3.37
N ARG A 282 8.05 -0.90 -4.64
CA ARG A 282 8.83 0.18 -5.25
C ARG A 282 8.66 1.50 -4.50
N THR A 283 7.45 1.77 -4.00
CA THR A 283 7.18 2.95 -3.14
C THR A 283 8.07 2.94 -1.92
N SER A 284 8.11 1.82 -1.20
CA SER A 284 8.93 1.66 0.02
C SER A 284 10.41 1.84 -0.25
N GLN A 285 10.91 1.31 -1.38
CA GLN A 285 12.33 1.34 -1.71
C GLN A 285 12.83 2.71 -2.13
N VAL A 286 11.98 3.52 -2.80
CA VAL A 286 12.41 4.83 -3.32
C VAL A 286 12.15 5.98 -2.36
N ALA A 287 11.26 5.82 -1.38
CA ALA A 287 10.96 6.88 -0.42
C ALA A 287 12.13 7.22 0.49
N SER A 288 12.27 8.48 0.88
CA SER A 288 13.26 8.92 1.90
C SER A 288 13.01 8.28 3.25
N VAL A 289 11.73 8.10 3.62
CA VAL A 289 11.30 7.43 4.85
C VAL A 289 10.08 6.56 4.55
N THR A 290 10.15 5.25 4.87
CA THR A 290 9.00 4.35 4.76
C THR A 290 8.57 3.85 6.14
N ILE A 291 7.31 4.11 6.50
CA ILE A 291 6.67 3.52 7.67
C ILE A 291 5.96 2.24 7.21
N VAL A 292 6.57 1.08 7.51
CA VAL A 292 6.00 -0.23 7.16
C VAL A 292 4.93 -0.60 8.18
N ASP A 293 3.74 -0.02 8.01
CA ASP A 293 2.61 -0.22 8.92
C ASP A 293 1.29 0.11 8.22
N ASN A 294 0.18 -0.34 8.83
CA ASN A 294 -1.16 0.03 8.39
C ASN A 294 -1.42 1.52 8.66
N VAL A 295 -2.02 2.22 7.69
CA VAL A 295 -2.31 3.65 7.78
C VAL A 295 -3.12 4.02 9.02
N VAL A 296 -4.04 3.14 9.47
CA VAL A 296 -4.87 3.35 10.66
C VAL A 296 -4.07 3.29 11.98
N ARG A 297 -2.86 2.75 11.97
CA ARG A 297 -1.91 2.75 13.09
C ARG A 297 -0.83 3.82 12.91
N ALA A 298 -0.31 3.94 11.68
CA ALA A 298 0.79 4.84 11.35
C ALA A 298 0.44 6.32 11.54
N ILE A 299 -0.71 6.80 11.04
CA ILE A 299 -1.11 8.21 11.19
C ILE A 299 -1.30 8.60 12.66
N PRO A 300 -2.03 7.85 13.50
CA PRO A 300 -2.08 8.13 14.94
C PRO A 300 -0.70 8.09 15.64
N ALA A 301 0.19 7.20 15.21
CA ALA A 301 1.56 7.17 15.74
C ALA A 301 2.35 8.42 15.36
N LEU A 302 2.26 8.88 14.10
CA LEU A 302 2.83 10.15 13.64
C LEU A 302 2.30 11.33 14.45
N ILE A 303 0.99 11.40 14.72
CA ILE A 303 0.40 12.44 15.55
C ILE A 303 1.04 12.48 16.95
N ARG A 304 1.15 11.31 17.60
CA ARG A 304 1.77 11.21 18.94
C ARG A 304 3.22 11.65 18.94
N SER A 305 4.00 11.19 17.94
CA SER A 305 5.41 11.53 17.80
C SER A 305 5.60 13.01 17.48
N SER A 306 4.83 13.55 16.54
CA SER A 306 4.91 14.98 16.19
C SER A 306 4.55 15.90 17.36
N ARG A 307 3.52 15.54 18.16
CA ARG A 307 3.19 16.32 19.38
C ARG A 307 4.33 16.34 20.39
N LYS A 308 4.98 15.19 20.61
CA LYS A 308 6.11 15.07 21.55
C LYS A 308 7.36 15.85 21.06
N MET A 309 7.53 15.92 19.76
CA MET A 309 8.74 16.51 19.14
C MET A 309 8.56 17.96 18.72
N LYS A 310 7.34 18.50 18.75
CA LYS A 310 7.01 19.84 18.22
C LYS A 310 7.84 20.95 18.84
N GLU A 311 8.14 20.85 20.13
CA GLU A 311 8.92 21.85 20.88
C GLU A 311 10.44 21.59 20.85
N LEU A 312 10.89 20.53 20.16
CA LEU A 312 12.32 20.23 20.04
C LEU A 312 13.00 21.24 19.10
N PRO A 313 14.21 21.69 19.43
CA PRO A 313 14.98 22.53 18.52
C PRO A 313 15.32 21.79 17.22
N LYS A 314 15.43 22.51 16.12
CA LYS A 314 15.71 21.94 14.78
C LYS A 314 16.97 21.03 14.78
N SER A 315 17.98 21.36 15.59
CA SER A 315 19.18 20.53 15.72
C SER A 315 18.94 19.16 16.36
N GLN A 316 17.91 19.02 17.20
CA GLN A 316 17.51 17.72 17.73
C GLN A 316 16.66 16.94 16.71
N LEU A 317 15.76 17.61 15.98
CA LEU A 317 15.03 16.98 14.89
C LEU A 317 15.99 16.42 13.84
N GLU A 318 17.06 17.17 13.50
CA GLU A 318 18.10 16.74 12.56
C GLU A 318 18.75 15.42 12.97
N LYS A 319 18.94 15.17 14.28
CA LYS A 319 19.53 13.91 14.77
C LYS A 319 18.65 12.69 14.46
N TYR A 320 17.31 12.84 14.44
CA TYR A 320 16.42 11.75 14.05
C TYR A 320 16.49 11.48 12.55
N ILE A 321 16.63 12.53 11.75
CA ILE A 321 16.71 12.44 10.28
C ILE A 321 18.04 11.84 9.86
N SER A 322 19.17 12.39 10.33
CA SER A 322 20.51 11.99 9.92
C SER A 322 20.91 10.57 10.36
N ARG A 323 20.31 10.06 11.44
CA ARG A 323 20.52 8.68 11.91
C ARG A 323 19.65 7.65 11.22
N PHE A 324 18.62 8.08 10.50
CA PHE A 324 17.72 7.20 9.80
C PHE A 324 18.28 6.83 8.42
N ASN A 325 18.17 5.56 8.09
CA ASN A 325 18.46 5.05 6.75
C ASN A 325 17.31 4.15 6.33
N ASN A 326 16.62 4.50 5.24
CA ASN A 326 15.43 3.80 4.80
C ASN A 326 15.71 2.36 4.37
N GLU A 327 16.78 2.13 3.61
CA GLU A 327 17.17 0.79 3.14
C GLU A 327 17.43 -0.16 4.32
N ARG A 328 18.24 0.29 5.29
CA ARG A 328 18.50 -0.47 6.52
C ARG A 328 17.23 -0.73 7.33
N ASN A 329 16.34 0.26 7.40
CA ASN A 329 15.08 0.13 8.13
C ASN A 329 14.12 -0.85 7.45
N LEU A 330 14.08 -0.88 6.11
CA LEU A 330 13.32 -1.88 5.34
C LEU A 330 13.90 -3.29 5.54
N ALA A 331 15.22 -3.44 5.54
CA ALA A 331 15.86 -4.72 5.86
C ALA A 331 15.46 -5.22 7.25
N ASN A 332 15.50 -4.33 8.26
CA ASN A 332 15.04 -4.65 9.62
C ASN A 332 13.54 -5.04 9.65
N ALA A 333 12.69 -4.38 8.85
CA ALA A 333 11.29 -4.74 8.75
C ALA A 333 11.10 -6.15 8.18
N VAL A 334 11.84 -6.51 7.13
CA VAL A 334 11.81 -7.87 6.54
C VAL A 334 12.30 -8.90 7.56
N GLU A 335 13.38 -8.62 8.28
CA GLU A 335 13.87 -9.51 9.34
C GLU A 335 12.83 -9.74 10.44
N GLN A 336 12.15 -8.69 10.89
CA GLN A 336 11.06 -8.78 11.88
C GLN A 336 9.86 -9.57 11.38
N ILE A 337 9.55 -9.49 10.08
CA ILE A 337 8.53 -10.34 9.43
C ILE A 337 8.97 -11.81 9.50
N VAL A 338 10.20 -12.12 9.11
CA VAL A 338 10.73 -13.49 9.15
C VAL A 338 10.69 -14.07 10.57
N GLN A 339 11.15 -13.30 11.56
CA GLN A 339 11.10 -13.69 12.97
C GLN A 339 9.68 -13.97 13.45
N TYR A 340 8.71 -13.13 13.07
CA TYR A 340 7.30 -13.35 13.41
C TYR A 340 6.76 -14.63 12.80
N LEU A 341 7.04 -14.88 11.52
CA LEU A 341 6.57 -16.09 10.84
C LEU A 341 7.25 -17.35 11.37
N GLN A 342 8.54 -17.29 11.74
CA GLN A 342 9.24 -18.42 12.40
C GLN A 342 8.59 -18.75 13.74
N GLY A 343 8.33 -17.75 14.60
CA GLY A 343 7.65 -17.97 15.87
C GLY A 343 6.22 -18.51 15.72
N TRP A 344 5.58 -18.30 14.56
CA TRP A 344 4.27 -18.87 14.24
C TRP A 344 4.34 -20.35 13.86
N MET A 345 5.48 -20.80 13.30
CA MET A 345 5.68 -22.22 12.94
C MET A 345 6.10 -23.08 14.14
N GLU A 346 6.59 -22.46 15.21
CA GLU A 346 7.05 -23.16 16.42
C GLU A 346 5.94 -23.37 17.47
N ASN A 347 4.76 -22.73 17.28
CA ASN A 347 3.57 -22.86 18.12
C ASN A 347 2.48 -23.69 17.44
#